data_b1fbe6de8145d0d4bdb4b749c7550b29
#
_entry.id   b1fbe6de8145d0d4bdb4b749c7550b29
#
_cell.length_a   1.000
_cell.length_b   1.000
_cell.length_c   1.000
_cell.angle_alpha   90.00
_cell.angle_beta   90.00
_cell.angle_gamma   90.00
#
_symmetry.space_group_name_H-M   'P 1'
#
loop_
_entity.id
_entity.type
_entity.pdbx_description
1 polymer ?
#
loop_
_entity_poly.entity_id
_entity_poly.type
_entity_poly.pdbx_seq_one_letter_code
_entity_poly.pdbx_strand_id
1 'polypeptide(L)'
;MLTDTACKKATCPPDKKRHRLADSGGLYLEVSPNGSKRWFWKYRRDGKEGRMALGSYPAVALAAARVARDAAKNVKAGGFDPVQERKLDQLKTAASAGQTFEAVARDWYAKRSPGWSSHHQIRELRNLEKDLLPWLGTRNAGEIEAVELLATVRRVEARGSLDVAHRVLSTARGVLAYAVATGVAGRNVALDLQGALTPHQRKHFAAITDPDKLGELLRTVQRYQGGPVVRAALALAPMLFQRPNELRGMAWDELDLDAALWSIAPARMKRTVAGKANGAPHLVPLPRQAVELLRGMQPLTGHTPLVFPGERSNTRAISDNTLRAALQTLGYSSEVQTIHGFRATARTILAERLEFDPLLIEAQLAHAVRDANGRAYNRTSYVEQRRTMMQAWADYLDKLRDGAEVIQLKRA
;
A
#
# COMPACT_ATOMS: atom_id res chain seq x y z
N MET A 1 34.39 -52.30 7.08
CA MET A 1 34.13 -51.17 6.21
C MET A 1 34.14 -51.63 4.75
N LEU A 2 33.26 -51.12 3.92
CA LEU A 2 33.25 -51.42 2.49
C LEU A 2 34.46 -50.83 1.77
N THR A 3 34.86 -51.50 0.69
CA THR A 3 35.81 -50.96 -0.30
C THR A 3 35.10 -50.71 -1.60
N ASP A 4 35.63 -49.83 -2.45
CA ASP A 4 35.00 -49.53 -3.75
C ASP A 4 34.96 -50.79 -4.65
N THR A 5 35.97 -51.64 -4.57
CA THR A 5 36.03 -52.95 -5.25
C THR A 5 34.89 -53.86 -4.79
N ALA A 6 34.58 -53.89 -3.49
CA ALA A 6 33.44 -54.65 -2.99
C ALA A 6 32.09 -54.10 -3.49
N CYS A 7 31.94 -52.77 -3.53
CA CYS A 7 30.75 -52.12 -4.08
C CYS A 7 30.56 -52.44 -5.57
N LYS A 8 31.64 -52.42 -6.35
CA LYS A 8 31.63 -52.74 -7.80
C LYS A 8 31.22 -54.18 -8.04
N LYS A 9 31.75 -55.13 -7.30
CA LYS A 9 31.49 -56.60 -7.45
C LYS A 9 30.17 -57.04 -6.79
N ALA A 10 29.51 -56.19 -5.99
CA ALA A 10 28.31 -56.58 -5.25
C ALA A 10 27.16 -56.95 -6.21
N THR A 11 26.55 -58.13 -5.98
CA THR A 11 25.36 -58.60 -6.67
C THR A 11 24.28 -59.01 -5.65
N CYS A 12 23.03 -59.05 -6.10
CA CYS A 12 21.95 -59.55 -5.28
C CYS A 12 21.84 -61.09 -5.47
N PRO A 13 21.91 -61.89 -4.42
CA PRO A 13 21.66 -63.32 -4.52
C PRO A 13 20.27 -63.62 -5.06
N PRO A 14 20.10 -64.73 -5.83
CA PRO A 14 18.83 -65.06 -6.47
C PRO A 14 17.66 -65.30 -5.52
N ASP A 15 17.96 -65.74 -4.31
CA ASP A 15 17.02 -66.02 -3.23
C ASP A 15 16.55 -64.76 -2.45
N LYS A 16 17.15 -63.59 -2.76
CA LYS A 16 16.89 -62.36 -2.01
C LYS A 16 16.22 -61.30 -2.86
N LYS A 17 15.19 -60.67 -2.31
CA LYS A 17 14.58 -59.48 -2.92
C LYS A 17 15.50 -58.24 -2.92
N ARG A 18 16.49 -58.22 -2.00
CA ARG A 18 17.47 -57.10 -1.87
C ARG A 18 18.68 -57.62 -1.07
N HIS A 19 19.87 -57.24 -1.47
CA HIS A 19 21.09 -57.50 -0.77
C HIS A 19 21.67 -56.20 -0.17
N ARG A 20 21.96 -56.19 1.13
CA ARG A 20 22.47 -55.01 1.83
C ARG A 20 23.88 -55.25 2.33
N LEU A 21 24.79 -54.41 1.89
CA LEU A 21 26.18 -54.42 2.33
C LEU A 21 26.40 -53.24 3.30
N ALA A 22 26.62 -53.53 4.56
CA ALA A 22 26.83 -52.55 5.61
C ALA A 22 28.21 -51.89 5.51
N ASP A 23 28.25 -50.58 5.71
CA ASP A 23 29.47 -49.80 5.95
C ASP A 23 29.43 -49.21 7.37
N SER A 24 30.28 -48.26 7.68
CA SER A 24 30.34 -47.61 9.00
C SER A 24 29.20 -46.62 9.22
N GLY A 25 28.84 -46.41 10.48
CA GLY A 25 27.95 -45.33 10.93
C GLY A 25 26.51 -45.36 10.41
N GLY A 26 26.00 -46.59 10.06
CA GLY A 26 24.64 -46.78 9.55
C GLY A 26 24.52 -46.63 8.03
N LEU A 27 25.61 -46.38 7.29
CA LEU A 27 25.64 -46.40 5.83
C LEU A 27 25.57 -47.83 5.32
N TYR A 28 24.83 -48.09 4.26
CA TYR A 28 24.82 -49.36 3.55
C TYR A 28 24.51 -49.18 2.06
N LEU A 29 25.03 -50.11 1.26
CA LEU A 29 24.69 -50.22 -0.16
C LEU A 29 23.60 -51.28 -0.31
N GLU A 30 22.46 -50.90 -0.89
CA GLU A 30 21.39 -51.84 -1.25
C GLU A 30 21.50 -52.19 -2.73
N VAL A 31 21.60 -53.50 -3.01
CA VAL A 31 21.67 -54.04 -4.37
C VAL A 31 20.36 -54.76 -4.68
N SER A 32 19.69 -54.38 -5.73
CA SER A 32 18.45 -55.01 -6.23
C SER A 32 18.74 -56.16 -7.20
N PRO A 33 17.79 -57.08 -7.45
CA PRO A 33 17.98 -58.22 -8.37
C PRO A 33 18.31 -57.77 -9.79
N ASN A 34 17.81 -56.59 -10.24
CA ASN A 34 18.11 -55.99 -11.56
C ASN A 34 19.50 -55.34 -11.62
N GLY A 35 20.36 -55.51 -10.60
CA GLY A 35 21.72 -54.95 -10.57
C GLY A 35 21.80 -53.46 -10.10
N SER A 36 20.68 -52.79 -9.87
CA SER A 36 20.67 -51.42 -9.37
C SER A 36 21.24 -51.35 -7.95
N LYS A 37 22.16 -50.41 -7.72
CA LYS A 37 22.87 -50.20 -6.47
C LYS A 37 22.58 -48.81 -5.94
N ARG A 38 22.09 -48.74 -4.68
CA ARG A 38 21.73 -47.44 -4.07
C ARG A 38 22.23 -47.34 -2.66
N TRP A 39 22.81 -46.19 -2.32
CA TRP A 39 23.25 -45.84 -0.98
C TRP A 39 22.10 -45.42 -0.09
N PHE A 40 22.06 -45.95 1.13
CA PHE A 40 21.13 -45.56 2.17
C PHE A 40 21.88 -45.35 3.48
N TRP A 41 21.39 -44.38 4.26
CA TRP A 41 21.77 -44.20 5.64
C TRP A 41 20.61 -44.57 6.56
N LYS A 42 20.86 -45.45 7.54
CA LYS A 42 19.92 -45.88 8.55
C LYS A 42 20.19 -45.13 9.84
N TYR A 43 19.12 -44.54 10.42
CA TYR A 43 19.21 -43.78 11.67
C TYR A 43 17.99 -44.02 12.54
N ARG A 44 18.07 -43.64 13.83
CA ARG A 44 16.94 -43.67 14.76
C ARG A 44 16.64 -42.28 15.22
N ARG A 45 15.34 -41.95 15.30
CA ARG A 45 14.82 -40.70 15.85
C ARG A 45 13.57 -41.02 16.66
N ASP A 46 13.48 -40.49 17.89
CA ASP A 46 12.33 -40.67 18.79
C ASP A 46 11.90 -42.14 18.91
N GLY A 47 12.89 -43.06 19.05
CA GLY A 47 12.67 -44.51 19.15
C GLY A 47 12.35 -45.21 17.81
N LYS A 48 12.03 -44.46 16.73
CA LYS A 48 11.68 -45.00 15.41
C LYS A 48 12.90 -45.08 14.49
N GLU A 49 12.94 -46.14 13.67
CA GLU A 49 13.97 -46.33 12.66
C GLU A 49 13.57 -45.59 11.38
N GLY A 50 14.49 -44.74 10.86
CA GLY A 50 14.37 -44.05 9.60
C GLY A 50 15.47 -44.45 8.63
N ARG A 51 15.25 -44.26 7.33
CA ARG A 51 16.29 -44.43 6.29
C ARG A 51 16.26 -43.27 5.32
N MET A 52 17.43 -42.79 4.91
CA MET A 52 17.62 -41.75 3.94
C MET A 52 18.38 -42.24 2.73
N ALA A 53 17.89 -42.06 1.52
CA ALA A 53 18.60 -42.40 0.28
C ALA A 53 19.69 -41.35 0.02
N LEU A 54 20.93 -41.76 -0.21
CA LEU A 54 22.07 -40.85 -0.43
C LEU A 54 22.52 -40.78 -1.91
N GLY A 55 21.97 -41.62 -2.77
CA GLY A 55 22.27 -41.65 -4.20
C GLY A 55 22.52 -43.05 -4.75
N SER A 56 22.75 -43.15 -6.06
CA SER A 56 22.99 -44.41 -6.77
C SER A 56 24.49 -44.60 -7.06
N TYR A 57 25.00 -45.80 -6.83
CA TYR A 57 26.36 -46.20 -7.23
C TYR A 57 26.33 -46.62 -8.70
N PRO A 58 27.30 -46.28 -9.57
CA PRO A 58 28.55 -45.59 -9.25
C PRO A 58 28.48 -44.05 -9.29
N ALA A 59 27.35 -43.41 -9.70
CA ALA A 59 27.24 -41.95 -9.77
C ALA A 59 27.63 -41.27 -8.43
N VAL A 60 27.29 -41.88 -7.30
CA VAL A 60 27.78 -41.51 -5.99
C VAL A 60 28.78 -42.60 -5.54
N ALA A 61 30.09 -42.29 -5.57
CA ALA A 61 31.15 -43.13 -5.10
C ALA A 61 31.09 -43.33 -3.56
N LEU A 62 31.74 -44.39 -3.04
CA LEU A 62 31.75 -44.71 -1.60
C LEU A 62 32.21 -43.55 -0.72
N ALA A 63 33.26 -42.81 -1.14
CA ALA A 63 33.73 -41.64 -0.40
C ALA A 63 32.66 -40.52 -0.33
N ALA A 64 32.00 -40.22 -1.44
CA ALA A 64 30.92 -39.25 -1.48
C ALA A 64 29.70 -39.67 -0.65
N ALA A 65 29.37 -40.98 -0.63
CA ALA A 65 28.30 -41.53 0.20
C ALA A 65 28.60 -41.38 1.72
N ARG A 66 29.85 -41.53 2.10
CA ARG A 66 30.31 -41.29 3.51
C ARG A 66 30.18 -39.81 3.87
N VAL A 67 30.61 -38.91 3.03
CA VAL A 67 30.43 -37.44 3.22
C VAL A 67 28.95 -37.09 3.37
N ALA A 68 28.10 -37.59 2.47
CA ALA A 68 26.66 -37.35 2.53
C ALA A 68 25.99 -37.89 3.80
N ARG A 69 26.44 -39.06 4.27
CA ARG A 69 26.03 -39.61 5.57
C ARG A 69 26.41 -38.67 6.73
N ASP A 70 27.65 -38.18 6.74
CA ASP A 70 28.14 -37.35 7.84
C ASP A 70 27.43 -35.98 7.86
N ALA A 71 27.15 -35.40 6.69
CA ALA A 71 26.29 -34.23 6.59
C ALA A 71 24.87 -34.47 7.15
N ALA A 72 24.25 -35.61 6.79
CA ALA A 72 22.94 -35.98 7.32
C ALA A 72 22.96 -36.25 8.85
N LYS A 73 24.07 -36.78 9.39
CA LYS A 73 24.28 -36.93 10.83
C LYS A 73 24.31 -35.56 11.55
N ASN A 74 24.99 -34.59 10.98
CA ASN A 74 25.08 -33.24 11.56
C ASN A 74 23.69 -32.57 11.61
N VAL A 75 22.90 -32.71 10.55
CA VAL A 75 21.49 -32.22 10.52
C VAL A 75 20.67 -32.86 11.64
N LYS A 76 20.79 -34.17 11.80
CA LYS A 76 20.11 -34.88 12.88
C LYS A 76 20.58 -34.44 14.26
N ALA A 77 21.89 -34.24 14.45
CA ALA A 77 22.47 -33.78 15.72
C ALA A 77 21.95 -32.39 16.11
N GLY A 78 21.64 -31.54 15.11
CA GLY A 78 20.95 -30.25 15.28
C GLY A 78 19.45 -30.36 15.59
N GLY A 79 18.89 -31.55 15.75
CA GLY A 79 17.48 -31.76 16.10
C GLY A 79 16.52 -31.83 14.90
N PHE A 80 17.01 -31.67 13.68
CA PHE A 80 16.18 -31.67 12.46
C PHE A 80 16.05 -33.07 11.84
N ASP A 81 14.98 -33.30 11.07
CA ASP A 81 14.83 -34.53 10.28
C ASP A 81 15.57 -34.38 8.95
N PRO A 82 16.63 -35.18 8.69
CA PRO A 82 17.43 -35.05 7.47
C PRO A 82 16.63 -35.26 6.16
N VAL A 83 15.56 -36.06 6.22
CA VAL A 83 14.69 -36.30 5.04
C VAL A 83 13.81 -35.09 4.78
N GLN A 84 13.26 -34.51 5.84
CA GLN A 84 12.41 -33.28 5.68
C GLN A 84 13.24 -32.07 5.25
N GLU A 85 14.43 -31.87 5.86
CA GLU A 85 15.36 -30.80 5.46
C GLU A 85 15.75 -30.91 3.99
N ARG A 86 16.13 -32.11 3.53
CA ARG A 86 16.46 -32.34 2.12
C ARG A 86 15.26 -32.06 1.19
N LYS A 87 14.04 -32.43 1.59
CA LYS A 87 12.82 -32.13 0.82
C LYS A 87 12.56 -30.64 0.77
N LEU A 88 12.76 -29.93 1.88
CA LEU A 88 12.64 -28.49 1.97
C LEU A 88 13.65 -27.78 1.05
N ASP A 89 14.91 -28.21 1.07
CA ASP A 89 15.96 -27.66 0.21
C ASP A 89 15.69 -27.93 -1.28
N GLN A 90 15.16 -29.09 -1.62
CA GLN A 90 14.73 -29.39 -2.99
C GLN A 90 13.57 -28.48 -3.42
N LEU A 91 12.60 -28.21 -2.56
CA LEU A 91 11.50 -27.27 -2.85
C LEU A 91 12.02 -25.84 -3.01
N LYS A 92 12.95 -25.40 -2.14
CA LYS A 92 13.58 -24.07 -2.28
C LYS A 92 14.37 -23.96 -3.58
N THR A 93 15.16 -24.96 -3.91
CA THR A 93 15.97 -24.99 -5.15
C THR A 93 15.06 -24.98 -6.40
N ALA A 94 13.98 -25.77 -6.38
CA ALA A 94 13.01 -25.79 -7.47
C ALA A 94 12.24 -24.45 -7.62
N ALA A 95 11.90 -23.82 -6.49
CA ALA A 95 11.24 -22.52 -6.48
C ALA A 95 12.15 -21.38 -6.98
N SER A 96 13.45 -21.45 -6.65
CA SER A 96 14.42 -20.41 -7.05
C SER A 96 15.02 -20.61 -8.43
N ALA A 97 14.92 -21.82 -9.01
CA ALA A 97 15.51 -22.12 -10.31
C ALA A 97 14.89 -21.29 -11.44
N GLY A 98 15.63 -20.29 -11.93
CA GLY A 98 15.26 -19.48 -13.08
C GLY A 98 14.19 -18.41 -12.86
N GLN A 99 13.79 -18.10 -11.61
CA GLN A 99 12.81 -17.06 -11.32
C GLN A 99 13.46 -15.67 -11.34
N THR A 100 13.25 -14.95 -12.44
CA THR A 100 13.70 -13.56 -12.58
C THR A 100 12.90 -12.64 -11.65
N PHE A 101 13.51 -11.50 -11.30
CA PHE A 101 12.82 -10.45 -10.53
C PHE A 101 11.55 -9.98 -11.24
N GLU A 102 11.57 -9.89 -12.58
CA GLU A 102 10.39 -9.52 -13.36
C GLU A 102 9.26 -10.53 -13.20
N ALA A 103 9.53 -11.83 -13.30
CA ALA A 103 8.52 -12.87 -13.14
C ALA A 103 7.87 -12.79 -11.75
N VAL A 104 8.68 -12.65 -10.70
CA VAL A 104 8.21 -12.48 -9.31
C VAL A 104 7.43 -11.20 -9.13
N ALA A 105 7.89 -10.08 -9.69
CA ALA A 105 7.24 -8.78 -9.58
C ALA A 105 5.86 -8.76 -10.27
N ARG A 106 5.74 -9.40 -11.43
CA ARG A 106 4.46 -9.51 -12.14
C ARG A 106 3.47 -10.41 -11.41
N ASP A 107 3.91 -11.54 -10.84
CA ASP A 107 3.06 -12.41 -10.03
C ASP A 107 2.62 -11.71 -8.73
N TRP A 108 3.54 -11.04 -8.03
CA TRP A 108 3.21 -10.20 -6.87
C TRP A 108 2.16 -9.14 -7.22
N TYR A 109 2.36 -8.42 -8.35
CA TYR A 109 1.45 -7.38 -8.78
C TYR A 109 0.06 -7.96 -9.10
N ALA A 110 -0.01 -9.07 -9.83
CA ALA A 110 -1.27 -9.71 -10.17
C ALA A 110 -2.08 -10.12 -8.94
N LYS A 111 -1.41 -10.65 -7.91
CA LYS A 111 -2.06 -11.07 -6.66
C LYS A 111 -2.45 -9.92 -5.74
N ARG A 112 -1.70 -8.82 -5.74
CA ARG A 112 -1.93 -7.71 -4.81
C ARG A 112 -2.83 -6.61 -5.40
N SER A 113 -2.76 -6.39 -6.71
CA SER A 113 -3.46 -5.30 -7.38
C SER A 113 -4.99 -5.32 -7.24
N PRO A 114 -5.71 -6.47 -7.19
CA PRO A 114 -7.15 -6.44 -6.97
C PRO A 114 -7.59 -5.78 -5.66
N GLY A 115 -6.72 -5.76 -4.64
CA GLY A 115 -6.96 -5.07 -3.37
C GLY A 115 -6.63 -3.58 -3.38
N TRP A 116 -6.16 -3.02 -4.49
CA TRP A 116 -5.72 -1.63 -4.58
C TRP A 116 -6.69 -0.75 -5.37
N SER A 117 -6.68 0.55 -5.09
CA SER A 117 -7.35 1.51 -5.95
C SER A 117 -6.64 1.63 -7.30
N SER A 118 -7.36 1.97 -8.38
CA SER A 118 -6.80 2.13 -9.74
C SER A 118 -5.58 3.06 -9.76
N HIS A 119 -5.61 4.14 -8.98
CA HIS A 119 -4.47 5.08 -8.85
C HIS A 119 -3.24 4.44 -8.20
N HIS A 120 -3.45 3.54 -7.23
CA HIS A 120 -2.36 2.79 -6.60
C HIS A 120 -1.80 1.75 -7.57
N GLN A 121 -2.66 1.04 -8.29
CA GLN A 121 -2.25 0.07 -9.32
C GLN A 121 -1.33 0.72 -10.37
N ILE A 122 -1.78 1.83 -10.97
CA ILE A 122 -1.00 2.57 -11.98
C ILE A 122 0.35 3.03 -11.42
N ARG A 123 0.37 3.51 -10.19
CA ARG A 123 1.61 3.96 -9.54
C ARG A 123 2.58 2.83 -9.27
N GLU A 124 2.11 1.70 -8.72
CA GLU A 124 2.97 0.54 -8.46
C GLU A 124 3.49 -0.07 -9.76
N LEU A 125 2.64 -0.18 -10.78
CA LEU A 125 3.06 -0.65 -12.10
C LEU A 125 4.14 0.25 -12.70
N ARG A 126 3.96 1.58 -12.59
CA ARG A 126 4.98 2.55 -13.04
C ARG A 126 6.29 2.42 -12.29
N ASN A 127 6.28 2.22 -10.96
CA ASN A 127 7.49 2.00 -10.17
C ASN A 127 8.22 0.73 -10.64
N LEU A 128 7.47 -0.34 -10.95
CA LEU A 128 8.05 -1.56 -11.50
C LEU A 128 8.65 -1.31 -12.89
N GLU A 129 7.83 -0.91 -13.85
CA GLU A 129 8.22 -0.86 -15.28
C GLU A 129 9.26 0.20 -15.59
N LYS A 130 9.18 1.36 -14.93
CA LYS A 130 10.10 2.48 -15.19
C LYS A 130 11.38 2.42 -14.39
N ASP A 131 11.29 2.01 -13.12
CA ASP A 131 12.36 2.25 -12.17
C ASP A 131 13.05 0.97 -11.67
N LEU A 132 12.38 -0.20 -11.66
CA LEU A 132 12.95 -1.46 -11.17
C LEU A 132 13.27 -2.46 -12.28
N LEU A 133 12.32 -2.79 -13.14
CA LEU A 133 12.48 -3.84 -14.16
C LEU A 133 13.60 -3.57 -15.17
N PRO A 134 13.87 -2.33 -15.63
CA PRO A 134 14.97 -2.08 -16.55
C PRO A 134 16.34 -2.47 -16.01
N TRP A 135 16.51 -2.54 -14.70
CA TRP A 135 17.77 -2.79 -14.02
C TRP A 135 17.86 -4.16 -13.36
N LEU A 136 16.77 -4.62 -12.78
CA LEU A 136 16.72 -5.84 -11.99
C LEU A 136 15.88 -6.94 -12.64
N GLY A 137 15.11 -6.62 -13.68
CA GLY A 137 14.10 -7.51 -14.26
C GLY A 137 14.64 -8.89 -14.65
N THR A 138 15.80 -8.93 -15.31
CA THR A 138 16.45 -10.18 -15.78
C THR A 138 17.27 -10.89 -14.70
N ARG A 139 17.50 -10.24 -13.54
CA ARG A 139 18.27 -10.84 -12.45
C ARG A 139 17.45 -11.93 -11.75
N ASN A 140 18.10 -12.97 -11.27
CA ASN A 140 17.48 -13.94 -10.36
C ASN A 140 17.09 -13.23 -9.06
N ALA A 141 15.81 -13.28 -8.70
CA ALA A 141 15.28 -12.56 -7.53
C ALA A 141 15.93 -13.00 -6.21
N GLY A 142 16.38 -14.26 -6.12
CA GLY A 142 17.06 -14.80 -4.93
C GLY A 142 18.52 -14.39 -4.80
N GLU A 143 19.12 -13.83 -5.88
CA GLU A 143 20.54 -13.47 -5.95
C GLU A 143 20.78 -11.95 -5.96
N ILE A 144 19.70 -11.15 -5.93
CA ILE A 144 19.82 -9.70 -5.86
C ILE A 144 20.43 -9.31 -4.51
N GLU A 145 21.48 -8.52 -4.56
CA GLU A 145 22.14 -7.98 -3.38
C GLU A 145 21.63 -6.57 -3.02
N ALA A 146 21.76 -6.21 -1.74
CA ALA A 146 21.34 -4.89 -1.25
C ALA A 146 22.03 -3.74 -2.02
N VAL A 147 23.29 -3.89 -2.40
CA VAL A 147 24.05 -2.88 -3.16
C VAL A 147 23.48 -2.66 -4.57
N GLU A 148 23.04 -3.72 -5.26
CA GLU A 148 22.39 -3.62 -6.57
C GLU A 148 21.07 -2.86 -6.50
N LEU A 149 20.24 -3.24 -5.51
CA LEU A 149 18.96 -2.57 -5.27
C LEU A 149 19.16 -1.10 -4.90
N LEU A 150 20.14 -0.80 -4.03
CA LEU A 150 20.46 0.57 -3.64
C LEU A 150 20.90 1.40 -4.85
N ALA A 151 21.79 0.86 -5.68
CA ALA A 151 22.25 1.54 -6.91
C ALA A 151 21.06 1.85 -7.84
N THR A 152 20.12 0.91 -7.97
CA THR A 152 18.90 1.10 -8.77
C THR A 152 18.02 2.22 -8.22
N VAL A 153 17.77 2.26 -6.91
CA VAL A 153 16.91 3.28 -6.29
C VAL A 153 17.59 4.65 -6.27
N ARG A 154 18.93 4.72 -6.08
CA ARG A 154 19.69 5.97 -6.15
C ARG A 154 19.65 6.65 -7.52
N ARG A 155 19.41 5.93 -8.60
CA ARG A 155 19.15 6.55 -9.91
C ARG A 155 17.87 7.41 -9.89
N VAL A 156 16.88 7.01 -9.10
CA VAL A 156 15.65 7.79 -8.90
C VAL A 156 15.92 9.02 -8.03
N GLU A 157 16.75 8.88 -6.99
CA GLU A 157 17.23 10.01 -6.17
C GLU A 157 17.98 11.05 -7.00
N ALA A 158 18.92 10.60 -7.85
CA ALA A 158 19.73 11.47 -8.71
C ALA A 158 18.89 12.33 -9.67
N ARG A 159 17.65 11.92 -9.96
CA ARG A 159 16.68 12.75 -10.73
C ARG A 159 16.00 13.83 -9.86
N GLY A 160 16.39 14.02 -8.61
CA GLY A 160 15.75 14.93 -7.66
C GLY A 160 14.39 14.45 -7.11
N SER A 161 14.03 13.21 -7.36
CA SER A 161 12.71 12.66 -7.02
C SER A 161 12.75 11.81 -5.73
N LEU A 162 13.11 12.42 -4.58
CA LEU A 162 13.33 11.73 -3.31
C LEU A 162 12.09 10.90 -2.87
N ASP A 163 10.89 11.50 -2.91
CA ASP A 163 9.66 10.79 -2.53
C ASP A 163 9.38 9.58 -3.44
N VAL A 164 9.69 9.69 -4.75
CA VAL A 164 9.57 8.57 -5.68
C VAL A 164 10.58 7.48 -5.35
N ALA A 165 11.83 7.82 -5.02
CA ALA A 165 12.86 6.86 -4.63
C ALA A 165 12.43 6.02 -3.41
N HIS A 166 11.90 6.65 -2.37
CA HIS A 166 11.35 5.95 -1.21
C HIS A 166 10.17 5.04 -1.57
N ARG A 167 9.31 5.44 -2.49
CA ARG A 167 8.20 4.60 -2.99
C ARG A 167 8.69 3.41 -3.81
N VAL A 168 9.66 3.61 -4.69
CA VAL A 168 10.29 2.54 -5.49
C VAL A 168 10.95 1.51 -4.57
N LEU A 169 11.67 1.95 -3.53
CA LEU A 169 12.22 1.04 -2.52
C LEU A 169 11.11 0.28 -1.77
N SER A 170 10.01 0.94 -1.46
CA SER A 170 8.85 0.29 -0.82
C SER A 170 8.21 -0.77 -1.73
N THR A 171 8.09 -0.49 -3.05
CA THR A 171 7.63 -1.45 -4.06
C THR A 171 8.56 -2.66 -4.13
N ALA A 172 9.89 -2.42 -4.23
CA ALA A 172 10.90 -3.48 -4.24
C ALA A 172 10.85 -4.34 -2.97
N ARG A 173 10.66 -3.71 -1.79
CA ARG A 173 10.46 -4.41 -0.51
C ARG A 173 9.25 -5.34 -0.57
N GLY A 174 8.15 -4.90 -1.17
CA GLY A 174 6.94 -5.71 -1.35
C GLY A 174 7.18 -6.93 -2.24
N VAL A 175 7.86 -6.74 -3.38
CA VAL A 175 8.22 -7.81 -4.32
C VAL A 175 9.15 -8.82 -3.68
N LEU A 176 10.22 -8.37 -3.02
CA LEU A 176 11.20 -9.25 -2.37
C LEU A 176 10.61 -9.97 -1.14
N ALA A 177 9.69 -9.34 -0.41
CA ALA A 177 8.94 -10.03 0.65
C ALA A 177 8.08 -11.17 0.08
N TYR A 178 7.49 -10.96 -1.08
CA TYR A 178 6.75 -12.00 -1.80
C TYR A 178 7.69 -13.10 -2.31
N ALA A 179 8.87 -12.75 -2.84
CA ALA A 179 9.89 -13.73 -3.23
C ALA A 179 10.30 -14.64 -2.06
N VAL A 180 10.47 -14.08 -0.86
CA VAL A 180 10.75 -14.86 0.35
C VAL A 180 9.58 -15.77 0.72
N ALA A 181 8.36 -15.25 0.69
CA ALA A 181 7.15 -16.01 1.04
C ALA A 181 6.89 -17.19 0.07
N THR A 182 7.31 -17.06 -1.20
CA THR A 182 7.19 -18.11 -2.23
C THR A 182 8.41 -19.04 -2.31
N GLY A 183 9.44 -18.81 -1.46
CA GLY A 183 10.65 -19.64 -1.43
C GLY A 183 11.65 -19.34 -2.54
N VAL A 184 11.44 -18.30 -3.35
CA VAL A 184 12.34 -17.87 -4.43
C VAL A 184 13.59 -17.20 -3.88
N ALA A 185 13.46 -16.42 -2.81
CA ALA A 185 14.57 -15.74 -2.14
C ALA A 185 14.71 -16.21 -0.68
N GLY A 186 15.93 -16.27 -0.19
CA GLY A 186 16.20 -16.62 1.21
C GLY A 186 15.96 -15.48 2.19
N ARG A 187 16.09 -14.23 1.74
CA ARG A 187 15.89 -13.03 2.56
C ARG A 187 15.44 -11.84 1.71
N ASN A 188 14.83 -10.86 2.36
CA ASN A 188 14.44 -9.61 1.74
C ASN A 188 15.54 -8.54 1.95
N VAL A 189 16.42 -8.37 0.98
CA VAL A 189 17.55 -7.44 1.05
C VAL A 189 17.13 -5.96 1.07
N ALA A 190 15.88 -5.63 0.69
CA ALA A 190 15.38 -4.26 0.78
C ALA A 190 15.20 -3.79 2.24
N LEU A 191 15.20 -4.69 3.21
CA LEU A 191 15.15 -4.34 4.64
C LEU A 191 16.47 -3.74 5.12
N ASP A 192 17.60 -4.17 4.53
CA ASP A 192 18.95 -3.68 4.88
C ASP A 192 19.16 -2.22 4.42
N LEU A 193 18.30 -1.72 3.54
CA LEU A 193 18.39 -0.35 2.99
C LEU A 193 17.60 0.69 3.83
N GLN A 194 17.18 0.32 5.04
CA GLN A 194 16.54 1.27 5.93
C GLN A 194 17.52 2.40 6.29
N GLY A 195 17.13 3.66 5.99
CA GLY A 195 17.98 4.83 6.22
C GLY A 195 19.08 5.07 5.14
N ALA A 196 19.18 4.23 4.10
CA ALA A 196 20.21 4.37 3.05
C ALA A 196 19.90 5.44 1.99
N LEU A 197 18.66 5.95 1.96
CA LEU A 197 18.23 7.04 1.07
C LEU A 197 18.20 8.37 1.82
N THR A 198 18.37 9.46 1.08
CA THR A 198 18.20 10.81 1.61
C THR A 198 16.81 10.98 2.24
N PRO A 199 16.73 11.46 3.49
CA PRO A 199 15.44 11.65 4.15
C PRO A 199 14.54 12.59 3.35
N HIS A 200 13.32 12.15 3.06
CA HIS A 200 12.31 12.98 2.43
C HIS A 200 11.41 13.57 3.52
N GLN A 201 11.53 14.88 3.75
CA GLN A 201 10.61 15.60 4.63
C GLN A 201 9.25 15.73 3.93
N ARG A 202 8.23 15.09 4.48
CA ARG A 202 6.85 15.29 4.02
C ARG A 202 6.43 16.70 4.40
N LYS A 203 6.28 17.57 3.40
CA LYS A 203 5.64 18.87 3.63
C LYS A 203 4.14 18.64 3.91
N HIS A 204 3.64 19.20 5.01
CA HIS A 204 2.20 19.28 5.23
C HIS A 204 1.58 20.18 4.16
N PHE A 205 0.32 19.94 3.82
CA PHE A 205 -0.42 20.85 2.95
C PHE A 205 -0.52 22.21 3.64
N ALA A 206 -0.07 23.25 2.94
CA ALA A 206 -0.14 24.60 3.47
C ALA A 206 -1.60 25.02 3.68
N ALA A 207 -1.86 25.66 4.80
CA ALA A 207 -3.18 26.06 5.26
C ALA A 207 -3.09 27.36 6.04
N ILE A 208 -3.91 28.32 5.68
CA ILE A 208 -4.09 29.58 6.40
C ILE A 208 -5.04 29.33 7.57
N THR A 209 -4.54 29.51 8.80
CA THR A 209 -5.31 29.39 10.05
C THR A 209 -5.50 30.74 10.75
N ASP A 210 -4.81 31.75 10.28
CA ASP A 210 -5.00 33.13 10.74
C ASP A 210 -6.31 33.71 10.15
N PRO A 211 -7.22 34.26 11.00
CA PRO A 211 -8.52 34.73 10.56
C PRO A 211 -8.46 35.90 9.56
N ASP A 212 -7.54 36.85 9.76
CA ASP A 212 -7.46 38.03 8.91
C ASP A 212 -7.00 37.66 7.50
N LYS A 213 -5.97 36.81 7.43
CA LYS A 213 -5.48 36.24 6.17
C LYS A 213 -6.50 35.34 5.49
N LEU A 214 -7.31 34.60 6.28
CA LEU A 214 -8.41 33.80 5.74
C LEU A 214 -9.49 34.72 5.16
N GLY A 215 -9.85 35.80 5.83
CA GLY A 215 -10.78 36.80 5.33
C GLY A 215 -10.30 37.44 4.03
N GLU A 216 -9.00 37.75 3.92
CA GLU A 216 -8.38 38.25 2.69
C GLU A 216 -8.49 37.23 1.55
N LEU A 217 -8.16 35.96 1.82
CA LEU A 217 -8.30 34.87 0.85
C LEU A 217 -9.75 34.75 0.37
N LEU A 218 -10.74 34.77 1.27
CA LEU A 218 -12.15 34.64 0.92
C LEU A 218 -12.65 35.82 0.02
N ARG A 219 -12.24 37.05 0.32
CA ARG A 219 -12.51 38.23 -0.54
C ARG A 219 -11.88 38.06 -1.91
N THR A 220 -10.65 37.54 -1.96
CA THR A 220 -9.94 37.32 -3.22
C THR A 220 -10.59 36.21 -4.04
N VAL A 221 -11.05 35.11 -3.41
CA VAL A 221 -11.81 34.04 -4.07
C VAL A 221 -13.12 34.56 -4.65
N GLN A 222 -13.83 35.46 -3.94
CA GLN A 222 -15.07 36.07 -4.43
C GLN A 222 -14.86 36.88 -5.72
N ARG A 223 -13.67 37.50 -5.87
CA ARG A 223 -13.30 38.31 -7.04
C ARG A 223 -12.73 37.51 -8.21
N TYR A 224 -12.64 36.18 -8.09
CA TYR A 224 -12.10 35.36 -9.16
C TYR A 224 -12.93 35.46 -10.44
N GLN A 225 -12.29 35.80 -11.58
CA GLN A 225 -12.93 36.08 -12.86
C GLN A 225 -13.01 34.84 -13.79
N GLY A 226 -12.75 33.66 -13.33
CA GLY A 226 -12.89 32.43 -14.12
C GLY A 226 -14.33 31.97 -14.29
N GLY A 227 -14.51 30.88 -15.02
CA GLY A 227 -15.84 30.33 -15.33
C GLY A 227 -16.68 30.01 -14.08
N PRO A 228 -18.03 30.05 -14.21
CA PRO A 228 -18.94 29.91 -13.06
C PRO A 228 -18.77 28.62 -12.30
N VAL A 229 -18.46 27.49 -12.97
CA VAL A 229 -18.21 26.20 -12.36
C VAL A 229 -17.01 26.26 -11.42
N VAL A 230 -15.91 26.91 -11.84
CA VAL A 230 -14.68 27.00 -11.03
C VAL A 230 -14.88 27.96 -9.86
N ARG A 231 -15.60 29.09 -10.07
CA ARG A 231 -15.95 30.05 -9.03
C ARG A 231 -16.76 29.38 -7.91
N ALA A 232 -17.81 28.65 -8.29
CA ALA A 232 -18.64 27.92 -7.32
C ALA A 232 -17.87 26.87 -6.55
N ALA A 233 -17.02 26.08 -7.22
CA ALA A 233 -16.19 25.07 -6.58
C ALA A 233 -15.15 25.69 -5.62
N LEU A 234 -14.55 26.84 -5.98
CA LEU A 234 -13.64 27.60 -5.12
C LEU A 234 -14.34 28.14 -3.87
N ALA A 235 -15.55 28.69 -4.01
CA ALA A 235 -16.33 29.21 -2.89
C ALA A 235 -16.78 28.10 -1.93
N LEU A 236 -17.15 26.92 -2.45
CA LEU A 236 -17.56 25.77 -1.64
C LEU A 236 -16.37 25.07 -0.94
N ALA A 237 -15.15 25.17 -1.49
CA ALA A 237 -13.99 24.49 -0.95
C ALA A 237 -13.69 24.80 0.53
N PRO A 238 -13.59 26.08 0.98
CA PRO A 238 -13.43 26.43 2.37
C PRO A 238 -14.68 26.14 3.20
N MET A 239 -15.86 26.26 2.61
CA MET A 239 -17.15 26.14 3.30
C MET A 239 -17.45 24.69 3.70
N LEU A 240 -17.21 23.75 2.81
CA LEU A 240 -17.49 22.32 3.04
C LEU A 240 -16.28 21.54 3.52
N PHE A 241 -15.06 21.99 3.25
CA PHE A 241 -13.76 21.41 3.58
C PHE A 241 -13.68 19.89 3.36
N GLN A 242 -14.38 19.37 2.34
CA GLN A 242 -14.26 17.98 1.92
C GLN A 242 -13.00 17.78 1.07
N ARG A 243 -12.61 16.51 0.82
CA ARG A 243 -11.41 16.26 0.00
C ARG A 243 -11.60 16.81 -1.41
N PRO A 244 -10.53 17.34 -2.05
CA PRO A 244 -10.65 17.93 -3.40
C PRO A 244 -11.32 17.01 -4.41
N ASN A 245 -11.05 15.70 -4.37
CA ASN A 245 -11.68 14.73 -5.27
C ASN A 245 -13.16 14.45 -4.94
N GLU A 246 -13.57 14.59 -3.69
CA GLU A 246 -14.96 14.48 -3.27
C GLU A 246 -15.72 15.72 -3.73
N LEU A 247 -15.17 16.92 -3.51
CA LEU A 247 -15.80 18.18 -3.93
C LEU A 247 -15.95 18.26 -5.45
N ARG A 248 -14.85 18.16 -6.22
CA ARG A 248 -14.89 18.32 -7.67
C ARG A 248 -15.77 17.29 -8.40
N GLY A 249 -15.87 16.09 -7.83
CA GLY A 249 -16.72 15.03 -8.37
C GLY A 249 -18.13 15.00 -7.78
N MET A 250 -18.58 16.07 -7.12
CA MET A 250 -19.94 16.19 -6.59
C MET A 250 -20.96 15.97 -7.72
N ALA A 251 -21.90 15.05 -7.49
CA ALA A 251 -22.95 14.71 -8.43
C ALA A 251 -24.31 15.25 -7.94
N TRP A 252 -25.18 15.58 -8.85
CA TRP A 252 -26.51 16.14 -8.52
C TRP A 252 -27.39 15.11 -7.79
N ASP A 253 -27.28 13.84 -8.12
CA ASP A 253 -28.01 12.75 -7.47
C ASP A 253 -27.53 12.44 -6.03
N GLU A 254 -26.40 13.00 -5.61
CA GLU A 254 -25.91 12.95 -4.24
C GLU A 254 -26.47 14.05 -3.34
N LEU A 255 -27.18 15.04 -3.90
CA LEU A 255 -27.64 16.25 -3.22
C LEU A 255 -29.13 16.23 -2.95
N ASP A 256 -29.50 16.33 -1.69
CA ASP A 256 -30.83 16.72 -1.24
C ASP A 256 -30.76 18.17 -0.75
N LEU A 257 -31.10 19.12 -1.64
CA LEU A 257 -30.99 20.54 -1.33
C LEU A 257 -32.12 21.03 -0.39
N ASP A 258 -33.24 20.30 -0.30
CA ASP A 258 -34.35 20.64 0.60
C ASP A 258 -34.06 20.15 2.01
N ALA A 259 -33.49 18.94 2.15
CA ALA A 259 -32.95 18.45 3.41
C ALA A 259 -31.60 19.09 3.79
N ALA A 260 -31.01 19.91 2.92
CA ALA A 260 -29.69 20.51 3.06
C ALA A 260 -28.62 19.44 3.38
N LEU A 261 -28.53 18.40 2.55
CA LEU A 261 -27.65 17.26 2.77
C LEU A 261 -26.96 16.83 1.48
N TRP A 262 -25.65 16.54 1.57
CA TRP A 262 -24.87 15.90 0.53
C TRP A 262 -24.45 14.49 1.00
N SER A 263 -24.84 13.46 0.25
CA SER A 263 -24.59 12.06 0.56
C SER A 263 -23.53 11.49 -0.36
N ILE A 264 -22.27 11.48 0.08
CA ILE A 264 -21.14 10.99 -0.71
C ILE A 264 -21.10 9.45 -0.67
N ALA A 265 -21.23 8.84 -1.85
CA ALA A 265 -21.20 7.38 -1.97
C ALA A 265 -19.87 6.79 -1.47
N PRO A 266 -19.87 5.63 -0.78
CA PRO A 266 -18.66 5.03 -0.22
C PRO A 266 -17.60 4.73 -1.28
N ALA A 267 -18.00 4.42 -2.51
CA ALA A 267 -17.10 4.18 -3.64
C ALA A 267 -16.22 5.39 -4.00
N ARG A 268 -16.71 6.61 -3.74
CA ARG A 268 -15.98 7.87 -3.99
C ARG A 268 -15.06 8.27 -2.83
N MET A 269 -15.26 7.70 -1.65
CA MET A 269 -14.47 8.00 -0.47
C MET A 269 -13.08 7.38 -0.52
N LYS A 270 -12.11 8.01 0.17
CA LYS A 270 -10.77 7.41 0.37
C LYS A 270 -10.87 6.30 1.43
N ARG A 271 -11.25 5.10 1.00
CA ARG A 271 -11.42 3.90 1.83
C ARG A 271 -10.70 2.71 1.20
N THR A 272 -10.57 1.60 1.95
CA THR A 272 -10.16 0.30 1.40
C THR A 272 -11.18 -0.20 0.38
N VAL A 273 -10.81 -1.17 -0.45
CA VAL A 273 -11.73 -1.75 -1.47
C VAL A 273 -13.01 -2.28 -0.80
N ALA A 274 -12.86 -3.04 0.29
CA ALA A 274 -14.01 -3.52 1.06
C ALA A 274 -14.84 -2.37 1.67
N GLY A 275 -14.19 -1.31 2.17
CA GLY A 275 -14.88 -0.13 2.69
C GLY A 275 -15.59 0.70 1.63
N LYS A 276 -15.16 0.61 0.36
CA LYS A 276 -15.87 1.22 -0.78
C LYS A 276 -17.09 0.41 -1.21
N ALA A 277 -16.99 -0.92 -1.15
CA ALA A 277 -18.09 -1.81 -1.55
C ALA A 277 -19.22 -1.85 -0.50
N ASN A 278 -18.87 -1.92 0.79
CA ASN A 278 -19.82 -2.24 1.87
C ASN A 278 -19.96 -1.10 2.90
N GLY A 279 -19.31 0.04 2.71
CA GLY A 279 -19.36 1.15 3.66
C GLY A 279 -20.64 1.96 3.57
N ALA A 280 -21.02 2.65 4.66
CA ALA A 280 -22.08 3.63 4.63
C ALA A 280 -21.65 4.90 3.87
N PRO A 281 -22.57 5.65 3.22
CA PRO A 281 -22.27 6.93 2.63
C PRO A 281 -21.77 7.93 3.69
N HIS A 282 -21.01 8.93 3.24
CA HIS A 282 -20.62 10.04 4.11
C HIS A 282 -21.63 11.17 3.96
N LEU A 283 -22.37 11.44 5.01
CA LEU A 283 -23.36 12.51 5.05
C LEU A 283 -22.68 13.83 5.41
N VAL A 284 -22.83 14.85 4.56
CA VAL A 284 -22.28 16.20 4.75
C VAL A 284 -23.45 17.18 4.87
N PRO A 285 -23.76 17.70 6.06
CA PRO A 285 -24.73 18.78 6.21
C PRO A 285 -24.28 20.02 5.45
N LEU A 286 -25.18 20.61 4.68
CA LEU A 286 -24.94 21.81 3.89
C LEU A 286 -25.42 23.03 4.65
N PRO A 287 -24.57 24.05 4.90
CA PRO A 287 -25.04 25.33 5.42
C PRO A 287 -25.87 26.08 4.35
N ARG A 288 -26.70 27.01 4.78
CA ARG A 288 -27.58 27.78 3.90
C ARG A 288 -26.85 28.39 2.71
N GLN A 289 -25.68 28.97 2.92
CA GLN A 289 -24.87 29.59 1.89
C GLN A 289 -24.44 28.57 0.80
N ALA A 290 -24.14 27.34 1.20
CA ALA A 290 -23.79 26.28 0.26
C ALA A 290 -25.02 25.84 -0.56
N VAL A 291 -26.20 25.73 0.08
CA VAL A 291 -27.47 25.42 -0.60
C VAL A 291 -27.84 26.49 -1.62
N GLU A 292 -27.74 27.76 -1.25
CA GLU A 292 -28.01 28.91 -2.16
C GLU A 292 -27.08 28.87 -3.37
N LEU A 293 -25.77 28.65 -3.16
CA LEU A 293 -24.80 28.55 -4.24
C LEU A 293 -25.09 27.36 -5.16
N LEU A 294 -25.41 26.21 -4.60
CA LEU A 294 -25.75 25.00 -5.38
C LEU A 294 -27.05 25.17 -6.17
N ARG A 295 -28.07 25.75 -5.58
CA ARG A 295 -29.31 26.14 -6.33
C ARG A 295 -29.01 27.07 -7.47
N GLY A 296 -28.11 28.05 -7.29
CA GLY A 296 -27.64 28.93 -8.36
C GLY A 296 -26.86 28.20 -9.48
N MET A 297 -26.28 27.04 -9.19
CA MET A 297 -25.60 26.19 -10.18
C MET A 297 -26.56 25.29 -10.98
N GLN A 298 -27.74 24.95 -10.45
CA GLN A 298 -28.70 24.08 -11.14
C GLN A 298 -29.05 24.52 -12.57
N PRO A 299 -29.35 25.79 -12.86
CA PRO A 299 -29.62 26.21 -14.23
C PRO A 299 -28.42 26.00 -15.16
N LEU A 300 -27.21 26.07 -14.65
CA LEU A 300 -25.97 26.01 -15.43
C LEU A 300 -25.51 24.56 -15.71
N THR A 301 -25.64 23.68 -14.75
CA THR A 301 -25.09 22.31 -14.84
C THR A 301 -26.06 21.20 -14.45
N GLY A 302 -27.31 21.52 -14.08
CA GLY A 302 -28.32 20.52 -13.67
C GLY A 302 -28.72 19.54 -14.77
N HIS A 303 -28.43 19.88 -16.05
CA HIS A 303 -28.59 18.96 -17.17
C HIS A 303 -27.46 17.97 -17.35
N THR A 304 -26.41 18.03 -16.49
CA THR A 304 -25.28 17.10 -16.46
C THR A 304 -25.33 16.28 -15.16
N PRO A 305 -24.68 15.11 -15.08
CA PRO A 305 -24.65 14.34 -13.84
C PRO A 305 -23.83 15.01 -12.73
N LEU A 306 -22.92 15.93 -13.08
CA LEU A 306 -21.98 16.54 -12.15
C LEU A 306 -22.32 18.02 -11.89
N VAL A 307 -22.13 18.46 -10.65
CA VAL A 307 -22.23 19.89 -10.28
C VAL A 307 -21.08 20.69 -10.93
N PHE A 308 -19.89 20.06 -11.03
CA PHE A 308 -18.68 20.69 -11.57
C PHE A 308 -18.13 19.93 -12.78
N PRO A 309 -18.86 19.89 -13.91
CA PRO A 309 -18.37 19.27 -15.13
C PRO A 309 -17.16 20.01 -15.69
N GLY A 310 -16.30 19.30 -16.41
CA GLY A 310 -15.19 19.90 -17.14
C GLY A 310 -15.68 20.57 -18.45
N GLU A 311 -14.97 21.59 -18.90
CA GLU A 311 -15.33 22.33 -20.12
C GLU A 311 -15.49 21.48 -21.39
N ARG A 312 -14.71 20.36 -21.46
CA ARG A 312 -14.68 19.47 -22.63
C ARG A 312 -15.53 18.22 -22.48
N SER A 313 -16.21 18.03 -21.34
CA SER A 313 -16.97 16.81 -21.08
C SER A 313 -17.97 16.99 -19.95
N ASN A 314 -19.23 16.74 -20.23
CA ASN A 314 -20.30 16.80 -19.23
C ASN A 314 -20.27 15.63 -18.22
N THR A 315 -19.50 14.55 -18.51
CA THR A 315 -19.39 13.37 -17.67
C THR A 315 -18.09 13.29 -16.88
N ARG A 316 -17.14 14.18 -17.13
CA ARG A 316 -15.89 14.29 -16.38
C ARG A 316 -15.88 15.56 -15.55
N ALA A 317 -15.56 15.44 -14.29
CA ALA A 317 -15.38 16.58 -13.40
C ALA A 317 -14.21 17.48 -13.87
N ILE A 318 -14.21 18.74 -13.43
CA ILE A 318 -13.03 19.62 -13.52
C ILE A 318 -11.79 18.88 -13.01
N SER A 319 -10.62 19.17 -13.58
CA SER A 319 -9.38 18.47 -13.22
C SER A 319 -8.98 18.80 -11.77
N ASP A 320 -8.19 17.91 -11.16
CA ASP A 320 -7.60 18.14 -9.83
C ASP A 320 -6.66 19.35 -9.80
N ASN A 321 -6.11 19.73 -10.95
CA ASN A 321 -5.26 20.90 -11.10
C ASN A 321 -6.05 22.20 -11.27
N THR A 322 -7.33 22.17 -11.68
CA THR A 322 -8.13 23.36 -11.99
C THR A 322 -8.25 24.30 -10.78
N LEU A 323 -8.66 23.78 -9.63
CA LEU A 323 -8.81 24.60 -8.41
C LEU A 323 -7.45 25.07 -7.87
N ARG A 324 -6.39 24.27 -8.02
CA ARG A 324 -5.03 24.68 -7.67
C ARG A 324 -4.55 25.84 -8.54
N ALA A 325 -4.73 25.72 -9.86
CA ALA A 325 -4.37 26.77 -10.81
C ALA A 325 -5.14 28.06 -10.52
N ALA A 326 -6.44 27.97 -10.19
CA ALA A 326 -7.24 29.12 -9.83
C ALA A 326 -6.72 29.81 -8.55
N LEU A 327 -6.35 29.08 -7.49
CA LEU A 327 -5.70 29.68 -6.30
C LEU A 327 -4.37 30.36 -6.67
N GLN A 328 -3.55 29.73 -7.53
CA GLN A 328 -2.30 30.31 -7.99
C GLN A 328 -2.50 31.61 -8.77
N THR A 329 -3.51 31.67 -9.66
CA THR A 329 -3.88 32.89 -10.38
C THR A 329 -4.31 34.02 -9.44
N LEU A 330 -4.88 33.66 -8.28
CA LEU A 330 -5.25 34.62 -7.22
C LEU A 330 -4.05 35.00 -6.31
N GLY A 331 -2.83 34.52 -6.59
CA GLY A 331 -1.62 34.80 -5.81
C GLY A 331 -1.32 33.83 -4.67
N TYR A 332 -2.13 32.78 -4.47
CA TYR A 332 -1.92 31.80 -3.40
C TYR A 332 -1.17 30.57 -3.94
N SER A 333 0.13 30.52 -3.68
CA SER A 333 0.95 29.35 -4.05
C SER A 333 0.59 28.12 -3.19
N SER A 334 1.03 26.95 -3.64
CA SER A 334 0.86 25.71 -2.88
C SER A 334 1.64 25.67 -1.54
N GLU A 335 2.51 26.66 -1.29
CA GLU A 335 3.21 26.85 -0.02
C GLU A 335 2.47 27.76 0.95
N VAL A 336 1.43 28.49 0.50
CA VAL A 336 0.61 29.38 1.32
C VAL A 336 -0.75 28.75 1.60
N GLN A 337 -1.46 28.29 0.56
CA GLN A 337 -2.76 27.66 0.71
C GLN A 337 -2.99 26.62 -0.39
N THR A 338 -3.52 25.47 0.00
CA THR A 338 -3.98 24.44 -0.94
C THR A 338 -5.49 24.18 -0.77
N ILE A 339 -6.15 23.62 -1.79
CA ILE A 339 -7.56 23.19 -1.63
C ILE A 339 -7.68 22.16 -0.51
N HIS A 340 -6.69 21.26 -0.38
CA HIS A 340 -6.66 20.30 0.73
C HIS A 340 -6.40 20.98 2.08
N GLY A 341 -5.66 22.09 2.09
CA GLY A 341 -5.33 22.87 3.29
C GLY A 341 -6.57 23.44 3.99
N PHE A 342 -7.66 23.73 3.26
CA PHE A 342 -8.91 24.18 3.90
C PHE A 342 -9.44 23.21 4.97
N ARG A 343 -9.09 21.93 4.90
CA ARG A 343 -9.43 20.95 5.92
C ARG A 343 -8.68 21.22 7.23
N ALA A 344 -7.40 21.58 7.14
CA ALA A 344 -6.60 21.98 8.31
C ALA A 344 -7.05 23.35 8.84
N THR A 345 -7.34 24.32 7.95
CA THR A 345 -7.93 25.60 8.31
C THR A 345 -9.21 25.41 9.13
N ALA A 346 -10.18 24.66 8.59
CA ALA A 346 -11.45 24.43 9.27
C ALA A 346 -11.26 23.66 10.60
N ARG A 347 -10.44 22.61 10.60
CA ARG A 347 -10.16 21.82 11.83
C ARG A 347 -9.61 22.69 12.95
N THR A 348 -8.63 23.54 12.64
CA THR A 348 -7.97 24.40 13.63
C THR A 348 -8.95 25.46 14.14
N ILE A 349 -9.61 26.19 13.27
CA ILE A 349 -10.49 27.30 13.67
C ILE A 349 -11.76 26.78 14.37
N LEU A 350 -12.36 25.71 13.91
CA LEU A 350 -13.52 25.08 14.57
C LEU A 350 -13.18 24.62 15.99
N ALA A 351 -11.99 24.05 16.19
CA ALA A 351 -11.57 23.57 17.51
C ALA A 351 -11.12 24.72 18.43
N GLU A 352 -10.28 25.64 17.93
CA GLU A 352 -9.60 26.62 18.79
C GLU A 352 -10.37 27.94 18.97
N ARG A 353 -11.21 28.30 17.99
CA ARG A 353 -11.93 29.58 18.03
C ARG A 353 -13.44 29.45 18.17
N LEU A 354 -14.02 28.42 17.56
CA LEU A 354 -15.45 28.16 17.65
C LEU A 354 -15.80 27.10 18.68
N GLU A 355 -14.78 26.50 19.33
CA GLU A 355 -14.86 25.56 20.46
C GLU A 355 -15.78 24.36 20.22
N PHE A 356 -15.86 23.88 18.97
CA PHE A 356 -16.61 22.67 18.66
C PHE A 356 -15.85 21.41 19.07
N ASP A 357 -16.61 20.40 19.51
CA ASP A 357 -16.07 19.09 19.88
C ASP A 357 -15.23 18.48 18.74
N PRO A 358 -13.97 18.11 18.99
CA PRO A 358 -13.12 17.45 18.01
C PRO A 358 -13.75 16.22 17.36
N LEU A 359 -14.61 15.47 18.05
CA LEU A 359 -15.31 14.32 17.47
C LEU A 359 -16.25 14.71 16.33
N LEU A 360 -16.96 15.85 16.45
CA LEU A 360 -17.82 16.37 15.39
C LEU A 360 -16.99 16.80 14.18
N ILE A 361 -15.85 17.44 14.43
CA ILE A 361 -14.94 17.90 13.38
C ILE A 361 -14.34 16.70 12.63
N GLU A 362 -13.84 15.68 13.35
CA GLU A 362 -13.29 14.48 12.72
C GLU A 362 -14.35 13.66 11.96
N ALA A 363 -15.59 13.63 12.47
CA ALA A 363 -16.72 13.03 11.76
C ALA A 363 -17.02 13.78 10.46
N GLN A 364 -17.00 15.13 10.45
CA GLN A 364 -17.17 15.94 9.26
C GLN A 364 -16.03 15.74 8.24
N LEU A 365 -14.82 15.56 8.72
CA LEU A 365 -13.65 15.26 7.92
C LEU A 365 -13.63 13.80 7.38
N ALA A 366 -14.59 12.96 7.77
CA ALA A 366 -14.59 11.53 7.47
C ALA A 366 -13.26 10.86 7.86
N HIS A 367 -12.73 11.20 9.03
CA HIS A 367 -11.59 10.54 9.63
C HIS A 367 -12.08 9.38 10.51
N ALA A 368 -11.36 8.25 10.50
CA ALA A 368 -11.61 7.17 11.43
C ALA A 368 -11.09 7.58 12.81
N VAL A 369 -12.00 7.88 13.74
CA VAL A 369 -11.64 8.06 15.15
C VAL A 369 -11.52 6.66 15.76
N ARG A 370 -10.34 6.35 16.29
CA ARG A 370 -10.08 5.11 17.02
C ARG A 370 -10.17 5.43 18.52
N ASP A 371 -10.80 4.52 19.28
CA ASP A 371 -10.74 4.55 20.73
C ASP A 371 -9.31 4.23 21.24
N ALA A 372 -9.10 4.33 22.54
CA ALA A 372 -7.82 3.98 23.18
C ALA A 372 -7.39 2.52 22.90
N ASN A 373 -8.31 1.64 22.52
CA ASN A 373 -8.08 0.25 22.18
C ASN A 373 -7.94 0.02 20.65
N GLY A 374 -7.89 1.09 19.84
CA GLY A 374 -7.72 1.02 18.40
C GLY A 374 -8.95 0.58 17.62
N ARG A 375 -10.13 0.46 18.25
CA ARG A 375 -11.40 0.10 17.61
C ARG A 375 -12.02 1.33 16.93
N ALA A 376 -12.63 1.13 15.77
CA ALA A 376 -13.39 2.19 15.12
C ALA A 376 -14.63 2.51 15.95
N TYR A 377 -14.60 3.63 16.69
CA TYR A 377 -15.64 3.99 17.66
C TYR A 377 -16.92 4.52 17.03
N ASN A 378 -16.98 4.80 15.72
CA ASN A 378 -18.02 5.68 15.21
C ASN A 378 -19.02 4.99 14.28
N ARG A 379 -20.13 4.50 14.85
CA ARG A 379 -21.39 4.21 14.12
C ARG A 379 -22.34 5.42 14.10
N THR A 380 -22.09 6.45 14.89
CA THR A 380 -22.91 7.66 14.97
C THR A 380 -22.41 8.70 13.98
N SER A 381 -23.30 9.22 13.17
CA SER A 381 -23.00 10.21 12.13
C SER A 381 -23.02 11.64 12.66
N TYR A 382 -23.53 11.91 13.86
CA TYR A 382 -23.70 13.22 14.49
C TYR A 382 -24.31 14.27 13.56
N VAL A 383 -25.23 13.90 12.69
CA VAL A 383 -25.68 14.76 11.57
C VAL A 383 -26.22 16.09 12.08
N GLU A 384 -27.08 16.08 13.11
CA GLU A 384 -27.70 17.30 13.61
C GLU A 384 -26.71 18.23 14.30
N GLN A 385 -25.80 17.68 15.14
CA GLN A 385 -24.74 18.50 15.76
C GLN A 385 -23.79 19.07 14.69
N ARG A 386 -23.47 18.28 13.67
CA ARG A 386 -22.67 18.75 12.54
C ARG A 386 -23.39 19.78 11.70
N ARG A 387 -24.73 19.72 11.57
CA ARG A 387 -25.53 20.76 10.91
C ARG A 387 -25.33 22.13 11.59
N THR A 388 -25.43 22.14 12.93
CA THR A 388 -25.18 23.34 13.72
C THR A 388 -23.75 23.84 13.54
N MET A 389 -22.77 22.96 13.59
CA MET A 389 -21.35 23.29 13.39
C MET A 389 -21.09 23.85 12.00
N MET A 390 -21.64 23.24 10.95
CA MET A 390 -21.44 23.67 9.56
C MET A 390 -22.08 25.03 9.29
N GLN A 391 -23.23 25.31 9.87
CA GLN A 391 -23.85 26.62 9.76
C GLN A 391 -23.03 27.70 10.49
N ALA A 392 -22.61 27.43 11.73
CA ALA A 392 -21.74 28.35 12.47
C ALA A 392 -20.43 28.62 11.75
N TRP A 393 -19.85 27.59 11.12
CA TRP A 393 -18.65 27.71 10.31
C TRP A 393 -18.86 28.62 9.08
N ALA A 394 -19.94 28.43 8.34
CA ALA A 394 -20.24 29.25 7.16
C ALA A 394 -20.51 30.70 7.53
N ASP A 395 -21.26 30.93 8.63
CA ASP A 395 -21.52 32.28 9.16
C ASP A 395 -20.23 32.97 9.63
N TYR A 396 -19.29 32.20 10.19
CA TYR A 396 -17.97 32.70 10.57
C TYR A 396 -17.14 33.10 9.33
N LEU A 397 -17.14 32.27 8.29
CA LEU A 397 -16.48 32.63 7.02
C LEU A 397 -17.04 33.88 6.39
N ASP A 398 -18.37 34.06 6.42
CA ASP A 398 -19.02 35.31 5.93
C ASP A 398 -18.56 36.54 6.72
N LYS A 399 -18.52 36.45 8.06
CA LYS A 399 -18.01 37.55 8.91
C LYS A 399 -16.57 37.91 8.57
N LEU A 400 -15.69 36.93 8.39
CA LEU A 400 -14.30 37.18 7.98
C LEU A 400 -14.19 37.80 6.60
N ARG A 401 -14.99 37.34 5.66
CA ARG A 401 -15.04 37.89 4.30
C ARG A 401 -15.49 39.33 4.30
N ASP A 402 -16.55 39.67 5.03
CA ASP A 402 -17.18 40.98 5.04
C ASP A 402 -16.40 41.99 5.92
N GLY A 403 -15.34 41.57 6.61
CA GLY A 403 -14.46 42.39 7.43
C GLY A 403 -15.09 42.79 8.77
N ALA A 404 -16.12 42.10 9.24
CA ALA A 404 -16.70 42.30 10.56
C ALA A 404 -15.72 41.87 11.64
N GLU A 405 -15.58 42.70 12.71
CA GLU A 405 -14.77 42.40 13.90
C GLU A 405 -15.33 41.15 14.59
N VAL A 406 -14.54 40.08 14.65
CA VAL A 406 -14.95 38.82 15.30
C VAL A 406 -14.60 38.91 16.79
N ILE A 407 -15.55 39.43 17.59
CA ILE A 407 -15.42 39.46 19.06
C ILE A 407 -15.64 38.04 19.60
N GLN A 408 -14.64 37.47 20.24
CA GLN A 408 -14.81 36.22 21.01
C GLN A 408 -15.74 36.44 22.19
N LEU A 409 -16.94 35.89 22.13
CA LEU A 409 -17.80 35.79 23.30
C LEU A 409 -17.22 34.72 24.23
N LYS A 410 -16.53 35.14 25.31
CA LYS A 410 -16.26 34.24 26.42
C LYS A 410 -17.61 33.77 26.99
N ARG A 411 -17.90 32.49 26.87
CA ARG A 411 -18.98 31.90 27.66
C ARG A 411 -18.59 31.97 29.11
N ALA A 412 -19.44 32.58 29.92
CA ALA A 412 -19.35 32.60 31.41
C ALA A 412 -19.55 31.18 31.95
#